data_225a494f8afc879e646461e79273290f
#
_entry.id   225a494f8afc879e646461e79273290f
#
_cell.length_a   1.000
_cell.length_b   1.000
_cell.length_c   1.000
_cell.angle_alpha   90.00
_cell.angle_beta   90.00
_cell.angle_gamma   90.00
#
_symmetry.space_group_name_H-M   'P 1'
#
loop_
_entity.id
_entity.type
_entity.pdbx_description
1 polymer ?
#
loop_
_entity_poly.entity_id
_entity_poly.type
_entity_poly.pdbx_seq_one_letter_code
_entity_poly.pdbx_strand_id
1 'polypeptide(L)'
;LHTAKLELYIWTGVYADRAATDKRYTLTKEEIGGNNFVTYELSKLIRDYMITEYNNYSTDSLWVDAVVEIRDSNNAIVQVGGLNTTTSTYLAIDGYGYFEDGANPRSTEYTTPMLLQNNTTVYYSDGQDIRIPVYAEAATVTATLSPTVTDIDVKWNLADIFWQAGSNTWNGGNSNLSVIDSGNSDQKIQYLIIIGTQDLVDNSTLTLSSNNSSYSTNTVITLTKVCEPKYTPLSIIFYNKYGALQNMWFFKKSTTDINITSEKFKNNMIDFDNSGGTPSYALTKHQEKKFVANGKESITINSGFYDESFNEVVRQMLLSEQVWIYDGSSTLPINLKSNTLQFKKSVNDKLISYTISFEYAFDKINNII
;
A
#
# COMPACT_ATOMS: atom_id res chain seq x y z
N LEU A 1 -2.01 -42.84 -14.63
CA LEU A 1 -2.09 -41.39 -14.61
C LEU A 1 -3.09 -40.97 -13.53
N HIS A 2 -2.71 -40.04 -12.67
CA HIS A 2 -3.59 -39.48 -11.67
C HIS A 2 -4.07 -38.09 -12.13
N THR A 3 -5.30 -37.79 -11.80
CA THR A 3 -5.87 -36.45 -12.02
C THR A 3 -6.04 -35.77 -10.68
N ALA A 4 -5.50 -34.58 -10.53
CA ALA A 4 -5.72 -33.73 -9.36
C ALA A 4 -6.77 -32.69 -9.70
N LYS A 5 -7.81 -32.60 -8.86
CA LYS A 5 -8.83 -31.56 -8.89
C LYS A 5 -8.60 -30.65 -7.70
N LEU A 6 -8.45 -29.36 -7.94
CA LEU A 6 -8.32 -28.32 -6.93
C LEU A 6 -9.58 -27.47 -6.93
N GLU A 7 -10.22 -27.32 -5.79
CA GLU A 7 -11.25 -26.33 -5.54
C GLU A 7 -10.66 -25.22 -4.67
N LEU A 8 -10.73 -23.98 -5.15
CA LEU A 8 -10.18 -22.81 -4.48
C LEU A 8 -11.33 -21.97 -3.92
N TYR A 9 -11.32 -21.80 -2.61
CA TYR A 9 -12.25 -20.94 -1.86
C TYR A 9 -11.51 -19.68 -1.42
N ILE A 10 -12.12 -18.51 -1.62
CA ILE A 10 -11.54 -17.21 -1.29
C ILE A 10 -12.61 -16.36 -0.61
N TRP A 11 -12.33 -15.87 0.60
CA TRP A 11 -13.26 -15.05 1.38
C TRP A 11 -12.51 -14.09 2.30
N THR A 12 -13.25 -13.11 2.83
CA THR A 12 -12.77 -12.11 3.80
C THR A 12 -13.44 -12.31 5.15
N GLY A 13 -12.92 -11.68 6.19
CA GLY A 13 -13.48 -11.71 7.53
C GLY A 13 -12.97 -12.85 8.40
N VAL A 14 -13.85 -13.50 9.12
CA VAL A 14 -13.47 -14.57 10.05
C VAL A 14 -13.25 -15.88 9.30
N TYR A 15 -12.19 -16.58 9.64
CA TYR A 15 -11.86 -17.87 9.00
C TYR A 15 -13.01 -18.89 9.02
N ALA A 16 -13.72 -18.97 10.14
CA ALA A 16 -14.83 -19.93 10.32
C ALA A 16 -16.07 -19.64 9.45
N ASP A 17 -16.16 -18.45 8.86
CA ASP A 17 -17.33 -18.00 8.10
C ASP A 17 -17.30 -18.46 6.63
N ARG A 18 -16.34 -19.31 6.24
CA ARG A 18 -16.28 -19.87 4.89
C ARG A 18 -17.61 -20.49 4.47
N ALA A 19 -18.17 -20.00 3.39
CA ALA A 19 -19.40 -20.51 2.79
C ALA A 19 -19.11 -21.36 1.53
N ALA A 20 -20.06 -22.18 1.12
CA ALA A 20 -19.96 -22.93 -0.14
C ALA A 20 -19.92 -21.98 -1.36
N THR A 21 -20.48 -20.79 -1.25
CA THR A 21 -20.47 -19.74 -2.28
C THR A 21 -19.11 -19.10 -2.47
N ASP A 22 -18.16 -19.30 -1.55
CA ASP A 22 -16.79 -18.76 -1.64
C ASP A 22 -15.88 -19.59 -2.55
N LYS A 23 -16.38 -20.68 -3.09
CA LYS A 23 -15.69 -21.41 -4.14
C LYS A 23 -15.61 -20.57 -5.41
N ARG A 24 -14.41 -20.10 -5.73
CA ARG A 24 -14.14 -19.23 -6.87
C ARG A 24 -13.68 -19.99 -8.10
N TYR A 25 -12.84 -21.00 -7.90
CA TYR A 25 -12.26 -21.75 -9.02
C TYR A 25 -12.31 -23.26 -8.77
N THR A 26 -12.42 -23.99 -9.87
CA THR A 26 -12.17 -25.44 -9.93
C THR A 26 -11.17 -25.69 -11.04
N LEU A 27 -10.01 -26.18 -10.68
CA LEU A 27 -8.91 -26.49 -11.60
C LEU A 27 -8.65 -27.96 -11.61
N THR A 28 -8.41 -28.53 -12.81
CA THR A 28 -8.08 -29.94 -12.96
C THR A 28 -6.79 -30.04 -13.75
N LYS A 29 -5.85 -30.84 -13.24
CA LYS A 29 -4.60 -31.18 -13.94
C LYS A 29 -4.35 -32.66 -13.86
N GLU A 30 -3.80 -33.18 -14.93
CA GLU A 30 -3.32 -34.57 -15.00
C GLU A 30 -1.83 -34.64 -14.71
N GLU A 31 -1.40 -35.73 -14.12
CA GLU A 31 0.00 -36.02 -13.90
C GLU A 31 0.72 -36.16 -15.26
N ILE A 32 1.82 -35.50 -15.45
CA ILE A 32 2.61 -35.53 -16.68
C ILE A 32 3.86 -36.39 -16.46
N GLY A 33 3.92 -37.53 -17.19
CA GLY A 33 5.17 -38.22 -17.49
C GLY A 33 5.92 -38.83 -16.31
N GLY A 34 5.23 -39.36 -15.29
CA GLY A 34 5.89 -40.09 -14.18
C GLY A 34 6.43 -39.19 -13.07
N ASN A 35 6.12 -37.91 -13.10
CA ASN A 35 6.33 -37.03 -12.00
C ASN A 35 5.17 -37.19 -11.01
N ASN A 36 5.43 -37.71 -9.82
CA ASN A 36 4.42 -37.98 -8.78
C ASN A 36 3.88 -36.69 -8.12
N PHE A 37 3.83 -35.56 -8.83
CA PHE A 37 3.32 -34.30 -8.33
C PHE A 37 2.63 -33.45 -9.40
N VAL A 38 1.68 -32.65 -8.99
CA VAL A 38 0.99 -31.62 -9.80
C VAL A 38 1.14 -30.29 -9.12
N THR A 39 1.55 -29.28 -9.87
CA THR A 39 1.73 -27.91 -9.35
C THR A 39 0.62 -26.99 -9.84
N TYR A 40 0.06 -26.21 -8.93
CA TYR A 40 -0.89 -25.15 -9.23
C TYR A 40 -0.29 -23.78 -8.86
N GLU A 41 -0.41 -22.85 -9.76
CA GLU A 41 -0.02 -21.46 -9.56
C GLU A 41 -1.28 -20.67 -9.19
N LEU A 42 -1.40 -20.26 -7.93
CA LEU A 42 -2.63 -19.70 -7.36
C LEU A 42 -2.61 -18.18 -7.23
N SER A 43 -1.43 -17.58 -7.17
CA SER A 43 -1.25 -16.16 -6.83
C SER A 43 -2.07 -15.22 -7.71
N LYS A 44 -2.09 -15.43 -9.02
CA LYS A 44 -2.87 -14.59 -9.95
C LYS A 44 -4.37 -14.71 -9.74
N LEU A 45 -4.85 -15.95 -9.47
CA LEU A 45 -6.28 -16.22 -9.24
C LEU A 45 -6.77 -15.60 -7.93
N ILE A 46 -5.92 -15.59 -6.90
CA ILE A 46 -6.23 -15.00 -5.60
C ILE A 46 -6.21 -13.48 -5.72
N ARG A 47 -5.25 -12.92 -6.44
CA ARG A 47 -5.07 -11.50 -6.61
C ARG A 47 -6.28 -10.82 -7.26
N ASP A 48 -7.03 -11.51 -8.11
CA ASP A 48 -8.26 -10.98 -8.73
C ASP A 48 -9.36 -10.61 -7.70
N TYR A 49 -9.23 -11.10 -6.46
CA TYR A 49 -10.17 -10.82 -5.36
C TYR A 49 -9.60 -9.86 -4.32
N MET A 50 -8.35 -9.44 -4.45
CA MET A 50 -7.76 -8.46 -3.55
C MET A 50 -8.20 -7.06 -3.92
N ILE A 51 -8.56 -6.28 -2.89
CA ILE A 51 -8.84 -4.86 -3.06
C ILE A 51 -7.51 -4.12 -3.03
N THR A 52 -7.17 -3.48 -4.13
CA THR A 52 -5.92 -2.72 -4.28
C THR A 52 -6.16 -1.21 -4.28
N GLU A 53 -7.39 -0.75 -4.02
CA GLU A 53 -7.71 0.66 -3.91
C GLU A 53 -7.34 1.21 -2.53
N TYR A 54 -7.16 2.53 -2.44
CA TYR A 54 -6.88 3.16 -1.15
C TYR A 54 -8.06 3.01 -0.20
N ASN A 55 -7.84 2.32 0.90
CA ASN A 55 -8.85 1.94 1.88
C ASN A 55 -8.61 2.55 3.27
N ASN A 56 -7.87 3.65 3.33
CA ASN A 56 -7.54 4.35 4.57
C ASN A 56 -6.83 3.46 5.61
N TYR A 57 -5.85 2.66 5.14
CA TYR A 57 -5.06 1.73 5.96
C TYR A 57 -5.88 0.59 6.59
N SER A 58 -6.99 0.22 5.98
CA SER A 58 -7.63 -1.05 6.25
C SER A 58 -6.80 -2.19 5.68
N THR A 59 -6.96 -3.38 6.22
CA THR A 59 -6.19 -4.54 5.78
C THR A 59 -6.85 -5.22 4.60
N ASP A 60 -6.08 -5.52 3.56
CA ASP A 60 -6.51 -6.25 2.39
C ASP A 60 -5.86 -7.62 2.38
N SER A 61 -6.28 -8.50 3.25
CA SER A 61 -5.89 -9.90 3.24
C SER A 61 -7.12 -10.79 3.05
N LEU A 62 -6.90 -11.99 2.52
CA LEU A 62 -7.94 -12.93 2.16
C LEU A 62 -7.63 -14.30 2.76
N TRP A 63 -8.64 -14.98 3.26
CA TRP A 63 -8.54 -16.39 3.53
C TRP A 63 -8.66 -17.19 2.24
N VAL A 64 -7.83 -18.22 2.13
CA VAL A 64 -7.78 -19.10 0.98
C VAL A 64 -7.72 -20.55 1.42
N ASP A 65 -8.71 -21.34 1.05
CA ASP A 65 -8.67 -22.79 1.16
C ASP A 65 -8.44 -23.43 -0.18
N ALA A 66 -7.38 -24.21 -0.27
CA ALA A 66 -7.09 -25.09 -1.39
C ALA A 66 -7.52 -26.52 -1.05
N VAL A 67 -8.64 -26.96 -1.60
CA VAL A 67 -9.19 -28.29 -1.39
C VAL A 67 -8.81 -29.17 -2.56
N VAL A 68 -7.97 -30.18 -2.33
CA VAL A 68 -7.45 -31.08 -3.37
C VAL A 68 -8.10 -32.44 -3.27
N GLU A 69 -8.58 -32.94 -4.38
CA GLU A 69 -9.06 -34.31 -4.60
C GLU A 69 -8.19 -34.98 -5.66
N ILE A 70 -7.72 -36.19 -5.40
CA ILE A 70 -6.91 -36.97 -6.37
C ILE A 70 -7.73 -38.14 -6.86
N ARG A 71 -7.71 -38.36 -8.17
CA ARG A 71 -8.37 -39.52 -8.83
C ARG A 71 -7.37 -40.35 -9.60
N ASP A 72 -7.58 -41.65 -9.62
CA ASP A 72 -6.80 -42.59 -10.43
C ASP A 72 -7.28 -42.62 -11.88
N SER A 73 -6.63 -43.44 -12.69
CA SER A 73 -6.99 -43.68 -14.12
C SER A 73 -8.39 -44.23 -14.33
N ASN A 74 -9.01 -44.81 -13.30
CA ASN A 74 -10.37 -45.34 -13.33
C ASN A 74 -11.38 -44.33 -12.80
N ASN A 75 -10.96 -43.08 -12.56
CA ASN A 75 -11.76 -42.02 -11.97
C ASN A 75 -12.22 -42.27 -10.51
N ALA A 76 -11.57 -43.23 -9.83
CA ALA A 76 -11.82 -43.50 -8.42
C ALA A 76 -10.99 -42.51 -7.53
N ILE A 77 -11.58 -42.08 -6.41
CA ILE A 77 -10.89 -41.17 -5.49
C ILE A 77 -9.75 -41.91 -4.80
N VAL A 78 -8.56 -41.34 -4.84
CA VAL A 78 -7.38 -41.82 -4.11
C VAL A 78 -7.34 -41.13 -2.76
N GLN A 79 -7.51 -41.88 -1.68
CA GLN A 79 -7.45 -41.34 -0.31
C GLN A 79 -6.01 -40.98 0.07
N VAL A 80 -5.83 -39.79 0.60
CA VAL A 80 -4.58 -39.31 1.20
C VAL A 80 -4.76 -39.22 2.71
N GLY A 81 -4.00 -40.03 3.44
CA GLY A 81 -4.16 -40.07 4.92
C GLY A 81 -5.55 -40.54 5.38
N GLY A 82 -6.25 -41.36 4.55
CA GLY A 82 -7.62 -41.80 4.84
C GLY A 82 -8.73 -40.79 4.52
N LEU A 83 -8.37 -39.65 3.92
CA LEU A 83 -9.31 -38.58 3.54
C LEU A 83 -9.51 -38.57 2.02
N ASN A 84 -10.75 -38.31 1.58
CA ASN A 84 -11.09 -38.18 0.14
C ASN A 84 -10.58 -36.81 -0.41
N THR A 85 -10.44 -35.82 0.43
CA THR A 85 -9.93 -34.49 0.07
C THR A 85 -8.95 -34.01 1.11
N THR A 86 -7.97 -33.24 0.71
CA THR A 86 -7.03 -32.55 1.57
C THR A 86 -7.24 -31.06 1.44
N THR A 87 -7.37 -30.36 2.56
CA THR A 87 -7.50 -28.90 2.59
C THR A 87 -6.23 -28.27 3.14
N SER A 88 -5.71 -27.31 2.43
CA SER A 88 -4.63 -26.44 2.90
C SER A 88 -5.13 -25.02 2.97
N THR A 89 -5.00 -24.40 4.14
CA THR A 89 -5.46 -23.06 4.43
C THR A 89 -4.30 -22.07 4.40
N TYR A 90 -4.51 -20.95 3.77
CA TYR A 90 -3.55 -19.85 3.65
C TYR A 90 -4.22 -18.53 3.95
N LEU A 91 -3.44 -17.58 4.44
CA LEU A 91 -3.77 -16.16 4.40
C LEU A 91 -2.99 -15.53 3.26
N ALA A 92 -3.69 -14.90 2.33
CA ALA A 92 -3.09 -14.24 1.19
C ALA A 92 -3.04 -12.74 1.41
N ILE A 93 -1.91 -12.14 1.08
CA ILE A 93 -1.61 -10.71 1.17
C ILE A 93 -1.03 -10.29 -0.19
N ASP A 94 -1.30 -9.06 -0.66
CA ASP A 94 -0.79 -8.55 -1.94
C ASP A 94 0.70 -8.13 -1.84
N GLY A 95 1.55 -9.08 -1.49
CA GLY A 95 2.99 -8.93 -1.44
C GLY A 95 3.68 -9.49 -2.68
N TYR A 96 4.95 -9.12 -2.88
CA TYR A 96 5.77 -9.66 -3.95
C TYR A 96 7.21 -9.91 -3.51
N GLY A 97 7.90 -10.80 -4.19
CA GLY A 97 9.35 -11.02 -4.07
C GLY A 97 10.08 -10.53 -5.30
N TYR A 98 11.37 -10.29 -5.18
CA TYR A 98 12.21 -10.03 -6.33
C TYR A 98 12.64 -11.34 -6.99
N PHE A 99 12.80 -11.32 -8.30
CA PHE A 99 13.25 -12.50 -9.05
C PHE A 99 14.60 -13.02 -8.57
N GLU A 100 15.50 -12.11 -8.17
CA GLU A 100 16.82 -12.43 -7.64
C GLU A 100 16.81 -13.14 -6.27
N ASP A 101 15.70 -13.08 -5.54
CA ASP A 101 15.55 -13.79 -4.26
C ASP A 101 15.46 -15.33 -4.48
N GLY A 102 15.16 -15.76 -5.71
CA GLY A 102 15.11 -17.16 -6.10
C GLY A 102 14.00 -17.99 -5.44
N ALA A 103 13.11 -17.35 -4.70
CA ALA A 103 12.00 -17.94 -3.99
C ALA A 103 10.80 -17.02 -3.95
N ASN A 104 9.60 -17.60 -3.92
CA ASN A 104 8.40 -16.81 -3.62
C ASN A 104 8.39 -16.37 -2.15
N PRO A 105 7.88 -15.19 -1.84
CA PRO A 105 7.67 -14.76 -0.47
C PRO A 105 6.82 -15.80 0.28
N ARG A 106 7.26 -16.18 1.47
CA ARG A 106 6.56 -17.16 2.31
C ARG A 106 6.19 -16.52 3.63
N SER A 107 5.23 -17.12 4.32
CA SER A 107 4.79 -16.68 5.64
C SER A 107 5.93 -16.58 6.67
N THR A 108 6.99 -17.36 6.52
CA THR A 108 8.18 -17.29 7.37
C THR A 108 8.96 -15.98 7.24
N GLU A 109 8.80 -15.26 6.14
CA GLU A 109 9.39 -13.92 5.97
C GLU A 109 8.61 -12.85 6.72
N TYR A 110 7.35 -13.10 7.02
CA TYR A 110 6.48 -12.22 7.79
C TYR A 110 6.47 -12.52 9.29
N THR A 111 6.92 -13.69 9.70
CA THR A 111 6.94 -14.08 11.11
C THR A 111 8.17 -13.58 11.85
N THR A 112 9.24 -13.24 11.16
CA THR A 112 10.49 -12.84 11.80
C THR A 112 10.66 -11.32 11.92
N PRO A 113 10.31 -10.46 10.96
CA PRO A 113 10.09 -9.07 11.29
C PRO A 113 8.59 -8.84 11.47
N MET A 114 8.14 -8.55 12.68
CA MET A 114 6.82 -7.97 12.93
C MET A 114 6.60 -6.70 12.11
N LEU A 115 7.67 -6.01 11.77
CA LEU A 115 7.69 -4.79 10.98
C LEU A 115 7.56 -5.10 9.48
N LEU A 116 6.50 -4.60 8.86
CA LEU A 116 6.23 -4.77 7.44
C LEU A 116 6.76 -3.60 6.57
N GLN A 117 7.96 -3.14 6.87
CA GLN A 117 8.72 -2.18 6.08
C GLN A 117 10.21 -2.45 6.18
N ASN A 118 10.97 -2.03 5.18
CA ASN A 118 12.41 -2.33 5.12
C ASN A 118 13.25 -1.38 5.99
N ASN A 119 12.78 -0.16 6.21
CA ASN A 119 13.50 0.84 6.98
C ASN A 119 13.14 0.78 8.45
N THR A 120 14.15 0.87 9.30
CA THR A 120 14.01 1.01 10.75
C THR A 120 14.17 2.45 11.24
N THR A 121 14.34 3.39 10.32
CA THR A 121 14.31 4.82 10.60
C THR A 121 13.08 5.43 9.95
N VAL A 122 12.32 6.22 10.70
CA VAL A 122 11.16 6.95 10.20
C VAL A 122 11.42 8.44 10.38
N TYR A 123 11.41 9.17 9.27
CA TYR A 123 11.55 10.63 9.28
C TYR A 123 10.18 11.28 9.35
N TYR A 124 10.04 12.27 10.21
CA TYR A 124 8.79 13.00 10.40
C TYR A 124 9.05 14.48 10.62
N SER A 125 8.04 15.31 10.47
CA SER A 125 8.04 16.68 10.96
C SER A 125 6.82 16.93 11.85
N ASP A 126 6.85 18.04 12.58
CA ASP A 126 5.78 18.38 13.54
C ASP A 126 4.40 18.41 12.89
N GLY A 127 3.42 17.85 13.60
CA GLY A 127 2.03 17.81 13.18
C GLY A 127 1.69 16.75 12.12
N GLN A 128 2.65 15.86 11.79
CA GLN A 128 2.40 14.75 10.88
C GLN A 128 2.20 13.43 11.63
N ASP A 129 1.25 12.63 11.19
CA ASP A 129 1.07 11.28 11.71
C ASP A 129 2.20 10.37 11.22
N ILE A 130 2.75 9.56 12.13
CA ILE A 130 3.65 8.46 11.79
C ILE A 130 2.80 7.20 11.71
N ARG A 131 2.93 6.43 10.63
CA ARG A 131 2.20 5.18 10.40
C ARG A 131 3.19 4.07 10.09
N ILE A 132 3.15 3.01 10.89
CA ILE A 132 4.09 1.91 10.82
C ILE A 132 3.30 0.62 10.65
N PRO A 133 3.44 -0.09 9.51
CA PRO A 133 2.77 -1.35 9.27
C PRO A 133 3.41 -2.48 10.07
N VAL A 134 2.59 -3.27 10.73
CA VAL A 134 3.00 -4.37 11.60
C VAL A 134 2.17 -5.61 11.31
N TYR A 135 2.80 -6.78 11.29
CA TYR A 135 2.11 -8.06 11.20
C TYR A 135 1.85 -8.63 12.60
N ALA A 136 0.59 -8.92 12.88
CA ALA A 136 0.15 -9.43 14.17
C ALA A 136 -0.69 -10.70 13.99
N GLU A 137 -0.03 -11.86 13.99
CA GLU A 137 -0.70 -13.16 13.93
C GLU A 137 -0.43 -13.94 15.22
N ALA A 138 -1.52 -14.47 15.82
CA ALA A 138 -1.49 -15.34 16.99
C ALA A 138 -0.60 -14.84 18.14
N ALA A 139 -0.45 -13.51 18.26
CA ALA A 139 0.45 -12.91 19.23
C ALA A 139 -0.01 -11.52 19.67
N THR A 140 0.31 -11.16 20.89
CA THR A 140 0.25 -9.77 21.34
C THR A 140 1.53 -9.07 20.90
N VAL A 141 1.40 -8.03 20.10
CA VAL A 141 2.50 -7.12 19.75
C VAL A 141 2.41 -5.90 20.65
N THR A 142 3.51 -5.58 21.30
CA THR A 142 3.62 -4.41 22.19
C THR A 142 4.58 -3.42 21.58
N ALA A 143 4.14 -2.16 21.45
CA ALA A 143 4.96 -1.04 21.05
C ALA A 143 5.34 -0.21 22.29
N THR A 144 6.64 0.01 22.50
CA THR A 144 7.19 0.81 23.61
C THR A 144 7.95 2.00 23.07
N LEU A 145 7.54 3.21 23.43
CA LEU A 145 8.22 4.45 23.06
C LEU A 145 9.22 4.89 24.14
N SER A 146 10.43 5.27 23.75
CA SER A 146 11.46 5.81 24.64
C SER A 146 12.16 7.02 24.00
N PRO A 147 12.32 8.15 24.71
CA PRO A 147 11.76 8.40 26.03
C PRO A 147 10.24 8.49 26.02
N THR A 148 9.63 8.27 27.18
CA THR A 148 8.18 8.38 27.33
C THR A 148 7.77 9.84 27.19
N VAL A 149 6.73 10.10 26.39
CA VAL A 149 6.15 11.44 26.17
C VAL A 149 4.69 11.43 26.62
N THR A 150 4.23 12.47 27.26
CA THR A 150 2.91 12.51 27.90
C THR A 150 1.79 13.03 27.00
N ASP A 151 2.12 13.81 25.96
CA ASP A 151 1.13 14.56 25.17
C ASP A 151 1.01 14.06 23.72
N ILE A 152 1.35 12.80 23.47
CA ILE A 152 1.15 12.16 22.18
C ILE A 152 0.11 11.05 22.27
N ASP A 153 -0.68 10.93 21.21
CA ASP A 153 -1.61 9.82 21.04
C ASP A 153 -0.95 8.72 20.19
N VAL A 154 -0.91 7.51 20.74
CA VAL A 154 -0.50 6.32 20.00
C VAL A 154 -1.66 5.36 19.93
N LYS A 155 -2.00 4.90 18.75
CA LYS A 155 -3.11 3.97 18.55
C LYS A 155 -2.78 2.92 17.50
N TRP A 156 -3.45 1.79 17.58
CA TRP A 156 -3.50 0.80 16.52
C TRP A 156 -4.70 1.08 15.61
N ASN A 157 -4.50 0.99 14.31
CA ASN A 157 -5.60 1.06 13.35
C ASN A 157 -6.08 -0.38 13.07
N LEU A 158 -7.02 -0.86 13.87
CA LEU A 158 -7.78 -2.08 13.58
C LEU A 158 -9.08 -1.68 12.93
N ALA A 159 -9.46 -2.31 11.83
CA ALA A 159 -10.70 -2.00 11.13
C ALA A 159 -11.95 -2.14 12.01
N ASP A 160 -11.92 -3.00 13.04
CA ASP A 160 -13.06 -3.25 13.92
C ASP A 160 -12.81 -2.93 15.40
N ILE A 161 -11.60 -2.61 15.80
CA ILE A 161 -11.31 -2.17 17.16
C ILE A 161 -10.84 -0.72 17.09
N PHE A 162 -11.79 0.16 16.90
CA PHE A 162 -11.64 1.49 17.48
C PHE A 162 -11.44 1.25 18.97
N TRP A 163 -10.27 1.50 19.46
CA TRP A 163 -10.10 1.75 20.87
C TRP A 163 -10.95 2.97 21.17
N GLN A 164 -12.27 2.65 21.33
CA GLN A 164 -13.23 3.64 21.70
C GLN A 164 -12.94 4.05 23.10
N ALA A 165 -12.76 5.29 23.17
CA ALA A 165 -13.18 6.13 24.25
C ALA A 165 -12.29 6.20 25.47
N GLY A 166 -11.66 7.30 25.56
CA GLY A 166 -11.67 8.04 26.81
C GLY A 166 -10.68 7.63 27.87
N SER A 167 -9.86 6.62 27.63
CA SER A 167 -8.90 6.25 28.65
C SER A 167 -7.60 5.62 28.16
N ASN A 168 -7.38 5.51 26.85
CA ASN A 168 -6.13 5.01 26.26
C ASN A 168 -5.36 6.08 25.50
N THR A 169 -5.56 7.32 25.84
CA THR A 169 -4.54 8.33 25.61
C THR A 169 -3.31 7.88 26.40
N TRP A 170 -2.16 8.01 25.81
CA TRP A 170 -0.85 7.82 26.45
C TRP A 170 -0.66 8.82 27.62
N ASN A 171 -1.69 9.01 28.41
CA ASN A 171 -1.76 9.98 29.45
C ASN A 171 -1.30 9.35 30.77
N GLY A 172 -0.09 9.66 31.17
CA GLY A 172 0.35 9.47 32.53
C GLY A 172 1.03 8.14 32.85
N GLY A 173 2.04 7.71 32.10
CA GLY A 173 3.03 6.78 32.63
C GLY A 173 3.03 5.34 32.09
N ASN A 174 2.16 4.97 31.17
CA ASN A 174 2.27 3.67 30.48
C ASN A 174 2.95 3.86 29.12
N SER A 175 4.21 3.47 29.04
CA SER A 175 5.01 3.51 27.82
C SER A 175 4.73 2.35 26.84
N ASN A 176 3.74 1.52 27.10
CA ASN A 176 3.47 0.32 26.34
C ASN A 176 2.06 0.34 25.76
N LEU A 177 1.96 0.15 24.45
CA LEU A 177 0.71 -0.06 23.76
C LEU A 177 0.70 -1.47 23.16
N SER A 178 -0.23 -2.31 23.59
CA SER A 178 -0.36 -3.68 23.09
C SER A 178 -1.53 -3.80 22.13
N VAL A 179 -1.31 -4.46 21.01
CA VAL A 179 -2.35 -4.98 20.14
C VAL A 179 -2.49 -6.47 20.36
N ILE A 180 -3.71 -6.93 20.47
CA ILE A 180 -4.02 -8.36 20.57
C ILE A 180 -4.34 -8.86 19.17
N ASP A 181 -3.85 -10.06 18.83
CA ASP A 181 -4.23 -10.73 17.61
C ASP A 181 -5.77 -10.77 17.45
N SER A 182 -6.22 -10.44 16.26
CA SER A 182 -7.65 -10.51 15.90
C SER A 182 -8.21 -11.95 15.88
N GLY A 183 -7.44 -12.93 16.32
CA GLY A 183 -7.84 -14.33 16.36
C GLY A 183 -7.95 -14.92 14.95
N ASN A 184 -9.16 -15.35 14.57
CA ASN A 184 -9.45 -15.94 13.27
C ASN A 184 -9.81 -14.91 12.18
N SER A 185 -9.66 -13.61 12.44
CA SER A 185 -9.89 -12.57 11.44
C SER A 185 -8.76 -12.53 10.41
N ASP A 186 -9.07 -12.06 9.21
CA ASP A 186 -8.11 -11.80 8.14
C ASP A 186 -7.25 -10.55 8.39
N GLN A 187 -7.61 -9.72 9.37
CA GLN A 187 -6.93 -8.45 9.66
C GLN A 187 -5.60 -8.63 10.40
N LYS A 188 -4.61 -9.19 9.72
CA LYS A 188 -3.28 -9.46 10.28
C LYS A 188 -2.28 -8.32 10.08
N ILE A 189 -2.47 -7.48 9.06
CA ILE A 189 -1.71 -6.26 8.88
C ILE A 189 -2.36 -5.16 9.68
N GLN A 190 -1.61 -4.56 10.58
CA GLN A 190 -2.07 -3.48 11.45
C GLN A 190 -1.13 -2.30 11.37
N TYR A 191 -1.65 -1.11 11.62
CA TYR A 191 -0.86 0.11 11.59
C TYR A 191 -0.77 0.72 12.98
N LEU A 192 0.46 0.87 13.46
CA LEU A 192 0.73 1.71 14.61
C LEU A 192 0.75 3.17 14.15
N ILE A 193 -0.11 3.98 14.73
CA ILE A 193 -0.27 5.39 14.37
C ILE A 193 0.15 6.23 15.56
N ILE A 194 1.09 7.13 15.36
CA ILE A 194 1.53 8.13 16.34
C ILE A 194 1.03 9.49 15.88
N ILE A 195 0.23 10.13 16.70
CA ILE A 195 -0.37 11.45 16.48
C ILE A 195 0.22 12.42 17.51
N GLY A 196 0.28 13.70 17.20
CA GLY A 196 0.86 14.69 18.13
C GLY A 196 2.40 14.67 18.12
N THR A 197 2.98 14.46 16.95
CA THR A 197 4.44 14.32 16.77
C THR A 197 5.25 15.54 17.16
N GLN A 198 4.61 16.72 17.34
CA GLN A 198 5.26 17.93 17.83
C GLN A 198 5.93 17.74 19.19
N ASP A 199 5.38 16.86 20.02
CA ASP A 199 5.86 16.60 21.38
C ASP A 199 6.86 15.44 21.45
N LEU A 200 7.11 14.75 20.30
CA LEU A 200 8.14 13.74 20.21
C LEU A 200 9.55 14.34 20.31
N VAL A 201 10.37 13.70 21.11
CA VAL A 201 11.81 14.01 21.18
C VAL A 201 12.48 13.46 19.94
N ASP A 202 13.37 14.26 19.33
CA ASP A 202 14.16 13.79 18.18
C ASP A 202 14.99 12.54 18.53
N ASN A 203 15.06 11.62 17.59
CA ASN A 203 15.69 10.29 17.77
C ASN A 203 15.06 9.43 18.87
N SER A 204 13.79 9.64 19.18
CA SER A 204 13.02 8.69 19.99
C SER A 204 13.04 7.32 19.37
N THR A 205 13.03 6.28 20.19
CA THR A 205 12.99 4.90 19.71
C THR A 205 11.66 4.25 20.03
N LEU A 206 11.13 3.55 19.06
CA LEU A 206 9.95 2.72 19.18
C LEU A 206 10.38 1.26 19.12
N THR A 207 10.18 0.52 20.20
CA THR A 207 10.50 -0.91 20.26
C THR A 207 9.24 -1.74 20.11
N LEU A 208 9.22 -2.58 19.08
CA LEU A 208 8.18 -3.59 18.88
C LEU A 208 8.64 -4.90 19.51
N SER A 209 7.83 -5.50 20.34
CA SER A 209 8.05 -6.80 20.97
C SER A 209 6.81 -7.68 20.88
N SER A 210 6.96 -8.99 20.96
CA SER A 210 5.85 -9.93 20.94
C SER A 210 6.00 -10.97 22.06
N ASN A 211 4.88 -11.47 22.55
CA ASN A 211 4.83 -12.59 23.47
C ASN A 211 4.94 -13.96 22.79
N ASN A 212 4.94 -14.00 21.46
CA ASN A 212 5.10 -15.24 20.69
C ASN A 212 6.60 -15.56 20.52
N SER A 213 7.00 -16.77 20.89
CA SER A 213 8.38 -17.25 20.76
C SER A 213 8.91 -17.32 19.32
N SER A 214 8.02 -17.30 18.32
CA SER A 214 8.41 -17.24 16.90
C SER A 214 9.00 -15.87 16.52
N TYR A 215 8.69 -14.81 17.28
CA TYR A 215 9.27 -13.47 17.13
C TYR A 215 10.37 -13.29 18.19
N SER A 216 11.49 -13.92 17.96
CA SER A 216 12.57 -13.99 18.97
C SER A 216 13.33 -12.69 19.20
N THR A 217 13.13 -11.67 18.34
CA THR A 217 13.92 -10.44 18.38
C THR A 217 13.01 -9.22 18.37
N ASN A 218 13.24 -8.32 19.33
CA ASN A 218 12.58 -7.01 19.32
C ASN A 218 13.06 -6.20 18.13
N THR A 219 12.13 -5.49 17.46
CA THR A 219 12.47 -4.58 16.39
C THR A 219 12.48 -3.16 16.94
N VAL A 220 13.60 -2.46 16.76
CA VAL A 220 13.75 -1.06 17.19
C VAL A 220 13.66 -0.14 15.99
N ILE A 221 12.79 0.84 16.06
CA ILE A 221 12.56 1.86 15.05
C ILE A 221 12.99 3.20 15.63
N THR A 222 13.82 3.93 14.91
CA THR A 222 14.25 5.28 15.28
C THR A 222 13.36 6.31 14.61
N LEU A 223 12.81 7.22 15.39
CA LEU A 223 11.97 8.32 14.92
C LEU A 223 12.83 9.59 14.83
N THR A 224 13.17 10.00 13.62
CA THR A 224 14.06 11.14 13.38
C THR A 224 13.28 12.36 12.91
N LYS A 225 13.39 13.43 13.67
CA LYS A 225 12.69 14.69 13.37
C LYS A 225 13.42 15.49 12.30
N VAL A 226 12.72 15.86 11.25
CA VAL A 226 13.21 16.78 10.24
C VAL A 226 12.86 18.20 10.65
N CYS A 227 13.85 18.90 11.20
CA CYS A 227 13.69 20.28 11.65
C CYS A 227 13.75 21.24 10.47
N GLU A 228 12.71 21.34 9.67
CA GLU A 228 12.51 22.49 8.78
C GLU A 228 11.20 22.44 8.01
N PRO A 229 10.14 23.02 8.49
CA PRO A 229 8.95 23.21 7.67
C PRO A 229 8.99 24.55 6.92
N LYS A 230 10.00 24.77 6.07
CA LYS A 230 9.92 25.88 5.11
C LYS A 230 8.83 25.65 4.08
N TYR A 231 8.52 24.39 3.82
CA TYR A 231 7.54 23.93 2.83
C TYR A 231 6.59 22.96 3.51
N THR A 232 5.34 22.94 3.05
CA THR A 232 4.36 21.94 3.50
C THR A 232 4.85 20.56 3.07
N PRO A 233 5.10 19.65 4.01
CA PRO A 233 5.50 18.29 3.67
C PRO A 233 4.37 17.54 2.93
N LEU A 234 4.76 16.70 1.98
CA LEU A 234 3.86 15.84 1.23
C LEU A 234 4.17 14.39 1.55
N SER A 235 3.16 13.57 1.76
CA SER A 235 3.34 12.13 1.94
C SER A 235 2.96 11.37 0.69
N ILE A 236 3.84 10.49 0.24
CA ILE A 236 3.52 9.49 -0.78
C ILE A 236 3.17 8.20 -0.08
N ILE A 237 2.01 7.66 -0.41
CA ILE A 237 1.45 6.42 0.12
C ILE A 237 1.48 5.38 -1.01
N PHE A 238 1.98 4.19 -0.73
CA PHE A 238 2.11 3.13 -1.73
C PHE A 238 2.07 1.75 -1.07
N TYR A 239 1.70 0.72 -1.84
CA TYR A 239 1.86 -0.65 -1.40
C TYR A 239 3.31 -1.10 -1.53
N ASN A 240 3.88 -1.56 -0.43
CA ASN A 240 5.25 -2.09 -0.39
C ASN A 240 5.28 -3.59 -0.75
N LYS A 241 6.46 -4.18 -0.80
CA LYS A 241 6.63 -5.60 -1.14
C LYS A 241 5.95 -6.57 -0.17
N TYR A 242 5.61 -6.12 1.04
CA TYR A 242 4.90 -6.91 2.05
C TYR A 242 3.38 -6.81 1.94
N GLY A 243 2.85 -6.10 0.94
CA GLY A 243 1.42 -5.88 0.77
C GLY A 243 0.81 -4.91 1.79
N ALA A 244 1.64 -4.11 2.44
CA ALA A 244 1.20 -3.09 3.38
C ALA A 244 1.33 -1.70 2.78
N LEU A 245 0.41 -0.79 3.13
CA LEU A 245 0.54 0.62 2.80
C LEU A 245 1.69 1.23 3.59
N GLN A 246 2.59 1.89 2.91
CA GLN A 246 3.73 2.57 3.49
C GLN A 246 3.74 4.03 3.10
N ASN A 247 4.16 4.88 4.04
CA ASN A 247 4.28 6.32 3.82
C ASN A 247 5.74 6.70 3.65
N MET A 248 6.01 7.60 2.68
CA MET A 248 7.28 8.29 2.57
C MET A 248 7.03 9.79 2.48
N TRP A 249 7.64 10.57 3.37
CA TRP A 249 7.47 12.02 3.43
C TRP A 249 8.49 12.74 2.55
N PHE A 250 8.05 13.84 1.95
CA PHE A 250 8.86 14.72 1.11
C PHE A 250 8.83 16.13 1.71
N PHE A 251 9.97 16.58 2.23
CA PHE A 251 10.08 17.78 3.07
C PHE A 251 10.55 19.02 2.33
N LYS A 252 11.00 18.90 1.07
CA LYS A 252 11.52 20.03 0.30
C LYS A 252 10.47 20.54 -0.68
N LYS A 253 10.84 21.60 -1.40
CA LYS A 253 9.96 22.28 -2.35
C LYS A 253 9.39 21.32 -3.38
N SER A 254 8.08 21.41 -3.59
CA SER A 254 7.40 20.80 -4.74
C SER A 254 7.21 21.82 -5.87
N THR A 255 7.08 21.32 -7.09
CA THR A 255 6.76 22.11 -8.29
C THR A 255 5.64 21.40 -9.01
N THR A 256 4.56 22.13 -9.32
CA THR A 256 3.42 21.60 -10.08
C THR A 256 3.43 22.22 -11.48
N ASP A 257 3.26 21.37 -12.48
CA ASP A 257 3.15 21.72 -13.88
C ASP A 257 1.80 21.24 -14.41
N ILE A 258 1.18 22.02 -15.31
CA ILE A 258 -0.04 21.63 -16.00
C ILE A 258 0.21 21.50 -17.49
N ASN A 259 -0.15 20.35 -18.06
CA ASN A 259 -0.15 20.13 -19.49
C ASN A 259 -1.58 20.24 -20.02
N ILE A 260 -1.82 21.18 -20.94
CA ILE A 260 -3.15 21.47 -21.47
C ILE A 260 -3.26 20.92 -22.88
N THR A 261 -4.19 19.99 -23.09
CA THR A 261 -4.59 19.52 -24.41
C THR A 261 -5.89 20.21 -24.82
N SER A 262 -5.93 20.77 -26.00
CA SER A 262 -7.14 21.44 -26.50
C SER A 262 -7.31 21.26 -28.00
N GLU A 263 -8.55 21.08 -28.41
CA GLU A 263 -8.97 21.11 -29.81
C GLU A 263 -9.65 22.45 -30.11
N LYS A 264 -9.38 22.98 -31.29
CA LYS A 264 -9.92 24.28 -31.73
C LYS A 264 -10.67 24.14 -33.02
N PHE A 265 -11.64 25.00 -33.21
CA PHE A 265 -12.35 25.14 -34.49
C PHE A 265 -12.38 26.62 -34.89
N LYS A 266 -12.45 26.86 -36.21
CA LYS A 266 -12.66 28.21 -36.74
C LYS A 266 -14.15 28.58 -36.66
N ASN A 267 -14.38 29.71 -36.03
CA ASN A 267 -15.71 30.28 -35.91
C ASN A 267 -16.04 31.20 -37.10
N ASN A 268 -17.30 31.28 -37.47
CA ASN A 268 -17.72 32.29 -38.45
C ASN A 268 -17.57 33.70 -37.86
N MET A 269 -16.79 34.54 -38.54
CA MET A 269 -16.46 35.88 -38.04
C MET A 269 -17.43 36.96 -38.53
N ILE A 270 -18.01 36.78 -39.72
CA ILE A 270 -18.83 37.82 -40.34
C ILE A 270 -20.19 37.88 -39.66
N ASP A 271 -20.52 39.07 -39.14
CA ASP A 271 -21.84 39.39 -38.64
C ASP A 271 -22.62 40.06 -39.78
N PHE A 272 -23.72 39.45 -40.21
CA PHE A 272 -24.58 40.00 -41.24
C PHE A 272 -25.58 40.95 -40.59
N ASP A 273 -25.43 42.24 -40.86
CA ASP A 273 -26.47 43.21 -40.53
C ASP A 273 -27.51 43.25 -41.67
N ASN A 274 -28.76 42.94 -41.35
CA ASN A 274 -29.87 42.89 -42.30
C ASN A 274 -30.29 44.29 -42.83
N SER A 275 -29.59 45.34 -42.37
CA SER A 275 -29.87 46.73 -42.75
C SER A 275 -29.08 47.24 -43.97
N GLY A 276 -28.49 46.37 -44.77
CA GLY A 276 -27.79 46.71 -46.01
C GLY A 276 -26.37 47.28 -45.83
N GLY A 277 -25.80 47.10 -44.67
CA GLY A 277 -24.44 47.50 -44.33
C GLY A 277 -23.36 46.61 -44.94
N THR A 278 -22.14 47.10 -44.97
CA THR A 278 -20.96 46.34 -45.35
C THR A 278 -20.71 45.22 -44.34
N PRO A 279 -20.42 43.99 -44.79
CA PRO A 279 -20.10 42.91 -43.89
C PRO A 279 -18.99 43.32 -42.91
N SER A 280 -19.25 43.18 -41.62
CA SER A 280 -18.33 43.59 -40.56
C SER A 280 -18.19 42.50 -39.50
N TYR A 281 -17.23 42.63 -38.64
CA TYR A 281 -17.04 41.76 -37.49
C TYR A 281 -16.56 42.52 -36.28
N ALA A 282 -16.93 42.05 -35.11
CA ALA A 282 -16.45 42.60 -33.85
C ALA A 282 -15.00 42.16 -33.57
N LEU A 283 -14.11 43.09 -33.22
CA LEU A 283 -12.71 42.79 -32.90
C LEU A 283 -12.56 41.90 -31.67
N THR A 284 -13.59 41.84 -30.82
CA THR A 284 -13.65 41.00 -29.63
C THR A 284 -14.10 39.58 -29.92
N LYS A 285 -14.48 39.25 -31.15
CA LYS A 285 -14.98 37.94 -31.53
C LYS A 285 -13.80 37.00 -31.77
N HIS A 286 -13.82 35.84 -31.14
CA HIS A 286 -12.77 34.81 -31.32
C HIS A 286 -12.93 34.13 -32.68
N GLN A 287 -11.92 34.28 -33.55
CA GLN A 287 -11.83 33.56 -34.81
C GLN A 287 -11.57 32.04 -34.59
N GLU A 288 -10.75 31.73 -33.61
CA GLU A 288 -10.53 30.35 -33.16
C GLU A 288 -11.16 30.17 -31.76
N LYS A 289 -12.02 29.19 -31.63
CA LYS A 289 -12.62 28.80 -30.36
C LYS A 289 -12.12 27.43 -29.96
N LYS A 290 -11.89 27.24 -28.66
CA LYS A 290 -11.65 25.92 -28.09
C LYS A 290 -12.97 25.19 -28.01
N PHE A 291 -13.00 23.98 -28.51
CA PHE A 291 -14.17 23.10 -28.48
C PHE A 291 -14.01 22.05 -27.39
N VAL A 292 -12.76 21.54 -27.18
CA VAL A 292 -12.38 20.70 -26.04
C VAL A 292 -11.13 21.29 -25.43
N ALA A 293 -11.07 21.36 -24.11
CA ALA A 293 -9.86 21.68 -23.39
C ALA A 293 -9.85 20.85 -22.12
N ASN A 294 -8.75 20.18 -21.86
CA ASN A 294 -8.51 19.48 -20.61
C ASN A 294 -7.07 19.72 -20.14
N GLY A 295 -6.83 19.59 -18.87
CA GLY A 295 -5.51 19.73 -18.27
C GLY A 295 -5.15 18.51 -17.45
N LYS A 296 -3.90 18.09 -17.58
CA LYS A 296 -3.30 17.05 -16.72
C LYS A 296 -2.19 17.68 -15.92
N GLU A 297 -2.30 17.58 -14.60
CA GLU A 297 -1.30 18.13 -13.69
C GLU A 297 -0.25 17.09 -13.37
N SER A 298 0.98 17.54 -13.21
CA SER A 298 2.09 16.75 -12.70
C SER A 298 2.80 17.50 -11.60
N ILE A 299 3.34 16.76 -10.64
CA ILE A 299 4.05 17.30 -9.50
C ILE A 299 5.44 16.67 -9.41
N THR A 300 6.44 17.52 -9.23
CA THR A 300 7.80 17.11 -8.94
C THR A 300 8.10 17.45 -7.48
N ILE A 301 8.48 16.44 -6.72
CA ILE A 301 8.74 16.53 -5.28
C ILE A 301 10.15 16.10 -4.93
N ASN A 302 10.69 16.66 -3.86
CA ASN A 302 12.02 16.34 -3.37
C ASN A 302 11.95 15.91 -1.91
N SER A 303 12.56 14.77 -1.59
CA SER A 303 12.49 14.18 -0.26
C SER A 303 13.26 14.97 0.81
N GLY A 304 14.28 15.70 0.43
CA GLY A 304 15.35 16.08 1.33
C GLY A 304 16.31 14.91 1.54
N PHE A 305 17.12 14.98 2.56
CA PHE A 305 18.14 14.00 2.83
C PHE A 305 17.60 12.84 3.66
N TYR A 306 17.77 11.64 3.12
CA TYR A 306 17.42 10.36 3.73
C TYR A 306 18.65 9.47 3.82
N ASP A 307 18.63 8.53 4.75
CA ASP A 307 19.64 7.47 4.86
C ASP A 307 19.62 6.56 3.61
N GLU A 308 20.77 5.95 3.28
CA GLU A 308 20.91 5.06 2.12
C GLU A 308 19.94 3.85 2.17
N SER A 309 19.51 3.43 3.35
CA SER A 309 18.51 2.34 3.53
C SER A 309 17.18 2.64 2.82
N PHE A 310 16.86 3.91 2.57
CA PHE A 310 15.68 4.31 1.84
C PHE A 310 15.73 4.03 0.34
N ASN A 311 16.87 3.65 -0.22
CA ASN A 311 16.95 3.17 -1.60
C ASN A 311 15.96 2.04 -1.88
N GLU A 312 15.80 1.14 -0.92
CA GLU A 312 14.84 0.03 -1.05
C GLU A 312 13.39 0.50 -0.94
N VAL A 313 13.10 1.43 -0.04
CA VAL A 313 11.76 2.03 0.11
C VAL A 313 11.35 2.73 -1.18
N VAL A 314 12.26 3.52 -1.76
CA VAL A 314 12.02 4.21 -3.03
C VAL A 314 11.85 3.21 -4.17
N ARG A 315 12.65 2.13 -4.21
CA ARG A 315 12.49 1.06 -5.21
C ARG A 315 11.08 0.46 -5.15
N GLN A 316 10.60 0.13 -3.95
CA GLN A 316 9.26 -0.43 -3.77
C GLN A 316 8.18 0.57 -4.16
N MET A 317 8.33 1.84 -3.84
CA MET A 317 7.42 2.90 -4.26
C MET A 317 7.34 3.01 -5.80
N LEU A 318 8.49 2.92 -6.49
CA LEU A 318 8.53 2.98 -7.95
C LEU A 318 7.94 1.72 -8.63
N LEU A 319 7.93 0.59 -7.95
CA LEU A 319 7.37 -0.68 -8.43
C LEU A 319 5.92 -0.88 -8.00
N SER A 320 5.41 -0.04 -7.11
CA SER A 320 4.01 -0.12 -6.67
C SER A 320 3.06 0.20 -7.82
N GLU A 321 2.05 -0.63 -7.98
CA GLU A 321 1.02 -0.43 -9.02
C GLU A 321 0.09 0.73 -8.71
N GLN A 322 -0.08 1.06 -7.43
CA GLN A 322 -0.92 2.14 -6.99
C GLN A 322 -0.19 3.02 -5.99
N VAL A 323 -0.22 4.31 -6.25
CA VAL A 323 0.46 5.34 -5.46
C VAL A 323 -0.48 6.51 -5.25
N TRP A 324 -0.45 7.07 -4.05
CA TRP A 324 -1.25 8.25 -3.70
C TRP A 324 -0.36 9.33 -3.10
N ILE A 325 -0.80 10.56 -3.23
CA ILE A 325 -0.21 11.73 -2.57
C ILE A 325 -1.18 12.26 -1.52
N TYR A 326 -0.67 12.51 -0.33
CA TYR A 326 -1.40 13.17 0.75
C TYR A 326 -0.77 14.54 1.02
N ASP A 327 -1.57 15.59 0.93
CA ASP A 327 -1.14 17.00 1.07
C ASP A 327 -1.47 17.61 2.45
N GLY A 328 -1.93 16.80 3.40
CA GLY A 328 -2.42 17.24 4.71
C GLY A 328 -3.93 17.38 4.80
N SER A 329 -4.65 17.38 3.67
CA SER A 329 -6.12 17.50 3.62
C SER A 329 -6.78 16.37 2.83
N SER A 330 -6.21 15.97 1.71
CA SER A 330 -6.77 15.00 0.78
C SER A 330 -5.74 13.98 0.32
N THR A 331 -6.21 12.77 0.07
CA THR A 331 -5.42 11.71 -0.57
C THR A 331 -5.86 11.59 -2.01
N LEU A 332 -4.95 11.82 -2.94
CA LEU A 332 -5.21 11.85 -4.37
C LEU A 332 -4.39 10.79 -5.10
N PRO A 333 -4.96 10.05 -6.05
CA PRO A 333 -4.23 9.06 -6.83
C PRO A 333 -3.24 9.73 -7.79
N ILE A 334 -2.03 9.17 -7.86
CA ILE A 334 -0.97 9.64 -8.75
C ILE A 334 -0.30 8.46 -9.46
N ASN A 335 0.25 8.72 -10.62
CA ASN A 335 1.06 7.78 -11.39
C ASN A 335 2.50 8.28 -11.48
N LEU A 336 3.44 7.35 -11.48
CA LEU A 336 4.84 7.69 -11.68
C LEU A 336 5.06 8.22 -13.10
N LYS A 337 5.63 9.42 -13.21
CA LYS A 337 6.01 10.03 -14.48
C LYS A 337 7.49 9.79 -14.83
N SER A 338 8.35 9.67 -13.82
CA SER A 338 9.77 9.40 -13.99
C SER A 338 10.02 7.91 -14.24
N ASN A 339 10.47 7.56 -15.43
CA ASN A 339 10.76 6.16 -15.79
C ASN A 339 12.14 5.69 -15.30
N THR A 340 12.99 6.57 -14.81
CA THR A 340 14.33 6.25 -14.35
C THR A 340 14.67 7.03 -13.09
N LEU A 341 15.21 6.34 -12.10
CA LEU A 341 15.81 6.92 -10.91
C LEU A 341 17.20 6.32 -10.71
N GLN A 342 18.20 7.17 -10.48
CA GLN A 342 19.53 6.71 -10.14
C GLN A 342 19.66 6.53 -8.64
N PHE A 343 19.88 5.29 -8.21
CA PHE A 343 20.22 5.00 -6.82
C PHE A 343 21.70 5.32 -6.60
N LYS A 344 21.94 6.34 -5.79
CA LYS A 344 23.30 6.72 -5.42
C LYS A 344 23.76 5.82 -4.28
N LYS A 345 24.92 5.22 -4.46
CA LYS A 345 25.67 4.55 -3.40
C LYS A 345 26.93 5.38 -3.18
N SER A 346 27.05 6.04 -2.06
CA SER A 346 28.23 6.83 -1.76
C SER A 346 28.93 6.25 -0.53
N VAL A 347 30.23 6.09 -0.64
CA VAL A 347 31.08 5.64 0.47
C VAL A 347 31.24 6.76 1.51
N ASN A 348 31.10 8.02 1.12
CA ASN A 348 31.36 9.19 1.95
C ASN A 348 30.12 9.94 2.42
N ASP A 349 29.05 9.96 1.63
CA ASP A 349 27.78 10.64 1.94
C ASP A 349 26.70 9.59 2.18
N LYS A 350 26.36 9.37 3.45
CA LYS A 350 25.29 8.42 3.80
C LYS A 350 23.88 8.97 3.57
N LEU A 351 23.77 10.23 3.15
CA LEU A 351 22.50 10.94 2.97
C LEU A 351 22.20 11.15 1.49
N ILE A 352 21.04 10.72 1.04
CA ILE A 352 20.60 10.78 -0.35
C ILE A 352 19.32 11.61 -0.45
N SER A 353 19.26 12.50 -1.45
CA SER A 353 18.05 13.24 -1.78
C SER A 353 17.43 12.69 -3.04
N TYR A 354 16.14 12.35 -2.98
CA TYR A 354 15.36 11.84 -4.09
C TYR A 354 14.48 12.95 -4.67
N THR A 355 14.54 13.12 -5.98
CA THR A 355 13.63 14.00 -6.73
C THR A 355 12.84 13.14 -7.70
N ILE A 356 11.51 13.13 -7.55
CA ILE A 356 10.63 12.24 -8.29
C ILE A 356 9.47 13.06 -8.84
N SER A 357 9.09 12.77 -10.09
CA SER A 357 7.95 13.40 -10.75
C SER A 357 6.81 12.42 -10.89
N PHE A 358 5.63 12.87 -10.50
CA PHE A 358 4.37 12.14 -10.61
C PHE A 358 3.38 12.93 -11.45
N GLU A 359 2.39 12.24 -11.99
CA GLU A 359 1.25 12.80 -12.69
C GLU A 359 -0.01 12.41 -11.95
N TYR A 360 -0.96 13.34 -11.75
CA TYR A 360 -2.24 12.99 -11.15
C TYR A 360 -2.98 12.00 -12.05
N ALA A 361 -3.56 10.97 -11.44
CA ALA A 361 -4.25 9.88 -12.17
C ALA A 361 -5.64 10.29 -12.68
N PHE A 362 -5.95 11.57 -12.68
CA PHE A 362 -7.21 12.15 -13.16
C PHE A 362 -6.96 13.41 -13.96
N ASP A 363 -7.93 13.77 -14.78
CA ASP A 363 -7.92 15.01 -15.53
C ASP A 363 -8.46 16.17 -14.68
N LYS A 364 -7.93 17.39 -14.90
CA LYS A 364 -8.31 18.57 -14.10
C LYS A 364 -9.77 18.95 -14.26
N ILE A 365 -10.32 18.79 -15.48
CA ILE A 365 -11.72 19.04 -15.74
C ILE A 365 -12.47 17.72 -15.66
N ASN A 366 -13.32 17.60 -14.68
CA ASN A 366 -14.21 16.47 -14.54
C ASN A 366 -15.50 16.75 -15.30
N ASN A 367 -15.65 16.10 -16.47
CA ASN A 367 -16.85 16.18 -17.31
C ASN A 367 -17.78 14.99 -17.08
N ILE A 368 -17.77 14.39 -15.90
CA ILE A 368 -18.76 13.35 -15.56
C ILE A 368 -20.12 14.03 -15.43
N ILE A 369 -20.98 13.79 -16.40
CA ILE A 369 -22.36 14.24 -16.43
C ILE A 369 -23.26 13.08 -16.02
#